data_67189ed2ba0f1f5515ab4222c685a561
#
_entry.id   67189ed2ba0f1f5515ab4222c685a561
#
_cell.length_a   1.000
_cell.length_b   1.000
_cell.length_c   1.000
_cell.angle_alpha   90.00
_cell.angle_beta   90.00
_cell.angle_gamma   90.00
#
_symmetry.space_group_name_H-M   'P 1'
#
loop_
_entity.id
_entity.type
_entity.pdbx_description
1 polymer ?
#
loop_
_entity_poly.entity_id
_entity_poly.type
_entity_poly.pdbx_seq_one_letter_code
_entity_poly.pdbx_strand_id
1 'polypeptide(L)'
;MKNRMTRCGKRLAVFAAAVLSLAGCSDDRKSEHPAIWDFVNPSVRFVVTDAETGENLLDPASENFIGEEAVAVSYKGERYGIVTEPSAPASRFNMPRPLALRLERDPYYSSLEELQGWHLSFGEFSPTDNYRDQRFTVEWEDGSTTEVEFDLYIVWHGDEPDVKSLVRVDGVDHGSGYDNGWVVRISR
;
A
#
# COMPACT_ATOMS: atom_id res chain seq x y z
N MET A 1 -46.14 -75.12 37.84
CA MET A 1 -47.26 -74.21 38.16
C MET A 1 -46.79 -72.78 38.02
N LYS A 2 -47.55 -72.03 37.16
CA LYS A 2 -47.63 -70.56 37.03
C LYS A 2 -46.41 -69.71 36.81
N ASN A 3 -46.31 -69.30 35.51
CA ASN A 3 -45.71 -68.11 34.91
C ASN A 3 -45.72 -66.83 35.75
N ARG A 4 -44.64 -66.15 35.76
CA ARG A 4 -44.62 -64.68 35.74
C ARG A 4 -43.57 -64.20 34.74
N MET A 5 -44.00 -63.85 33.56
CA MET A 5 -43.26 -63.12 32.57
C MET A 5 -43.26 -61.60 32.92
N THR A 6 -42.14 -61.14 33.16
CA THR A 6 -41.81 -59.75 33.52
C THR A 6 -41.94 -58.83 32.32
N ARG A 7 -42.73 -57.79 32.46
CA ARG A 7 -42.73 -56.59 31.61
C ARG A 7 -41.46 -55.73 31.90
N CYS A 8 -40.52 -55.86 31.08
CA CYS A 8 -39.39 -54.90 31.09
C CYS A 8 -38.91 -54.76 29.66
N GLY A 9 -39.46 -53.83 28.89
CA GLY A 9 -39.07 -53.68 27.48
C GLY A 9 -39.70 -52.51 26.74
N LYS A 10 -40.19 -51.49 27.43
CA LYS A 10 -40.81 -50.33 26.74
C LYS A 10 -40.31 -48.95 27.18
N ARG A 11 -39.21 -48.87 27.87
CA ARG A 11 -38.69 -47.57 28.31
C ARG A 11 -37.33 -47.18 27.74
N LEU A 12 -36.74 -47.97 26.83
CA LEU A 12 -35.44 -47.68 26.25
C LEU A 12 -35.47 -47.08 24.83
N ALA A 13 -36.66 -46.99 24.24
CA ALA A 13 -36.80 -46.53 22.84
C ALA A 13 -37.06 -45.02 22.68
N VAL A 14 -37.27 -44.28 23.78
CA VAL A 14 -37.61 -42.85 23.72
C VAL A 14 -36.42 -41.93 23.92
N PHE A 15 -35.31 -42.44 24.44
CA PHE A 15 -34.08 -41.62 24.65
C PHE A 15 -33.15 -41.57 23.46
N ALA A 16 -33.27 -42.40 22.45
CA ALA A 16 -32.39 -42.43 21.28
C ALA A 16 -32.84 -41.45 20.18
N ALA A 17 -34.05 -40.91 20.23
CA ALA A 17 -34.56 -39.99 19.20
C ALA A 17 -34.30 -38.52 19.49
N ALA A 18 -33.84 -38.14 20.70
CA ALA A 18 -33.65 -36.76 21.10
C ALA A 18 -32.19 -36.26 20.92
N VAL A 19 -31.24 -37.15 20.58
CA VAL A 19 -29.82 -36.75 20.43
C VAL A 19 -29.42 -36.50 18.97
N LEU A 20 -30.27 -36.84 18.02
CA LEU A 20 -30.00 -36.67 16.57
C LEU A 20 -30.41 -35.32 15.98
N SER A 21 -30.99 -34.43 16.79
CA SER A 21 -31.42 -33.12 16.30
C SER A 21 -30.51 -31.95 16.65
N LEU A 22 -29.30 -32.21 17.17
CA LEU A 22 -28.28 -31.16 17.44
C LEU A 22 -27.07 -31.21 16.52
N ALA A 23 -27.07 -32.10 15.53
CA ALA A 23 -26.02 -32.15 14.51
C ALA A 23 -26.54 -31.55 13.21
N GLY A 24 -26.71 -30.24 13.19
CA GLY A 24 -27.14 -29.62 11.96
C GLY A 24 -27.38 -28.14 12.13
N CYS A 25 -26.30 -27.38 12.01
CA CYS A 25 -26.23 -26.07 11.42
C CYS A 25 -24.80 -25.57 11.63
N SER A 26 -23.82 -26.19 11.00
CA SER A 26 -22.71 -25.41 10.47
C SER A 26 -23.29 -24.73 9.23
N ASP A 27 -23.91 -23.59 9.45
CA ASP A 27 -24.29 -22.68 8.40
C ASP A 27 -22.97 -22.12 7.83
N ASP A 28 -22.28 -22.90 7.00
CA ASP A 28 -21.28 -22.43 6.07
C ASP A 28 -22.00 -21.58 5.00
N ARG A 29 -22.70 -20.55 5.46
CA ARG A 29 -23.04 -19.44 4.60
C ARG A 29 -21.71 -18.77 4.25
N LYS A 30 -21.07 -19.25 3.18
CA LYS A 30 -20.17 -18.40 2.42
C LYS A 30 -20.93 -17.09 2.24
N SER A 31 -20.40 -16.02 2.77
CA SER A 31 -21.01 -14.71 2.62
C SER A 31 -21.23 -14.51 1.12
N GLU A 32 -22.48 -14.43 0.69
CA GLU A 32 -22.83 -14.21 -0.73
C GLU A 32 -22.43 -12.80 -1.20
N HIS A 33 -21.80 -12.03 -0.31
CA HIS A 33 -21.27 -10.73 -0.65
C HIS A 33 -19.82 -10.89 -1.08
N PRO A 34 -19.49 -10.49 -2.30
CA PRO A 34 -18.10 -10.46 -2.74
C PRO A 34 -17.28 -9.61 -1.76
N ALA A 35 -16.13 -10.09 -1.36
CA ALA A 35 -15.22 -9.31 -0.54
C ALA A 35 -14.86 -8.02 -1.31
N ILE A 36 -15.03 -6.87 -0.64
CA ILE A 36 -14.59 -5.59 -1.18
C ILE A 36 -13.18 -5.37 -0.64
N TRP A 37 -12.23 -5.26 -1.54
CA TRP A 37 -10.84 -4.97 -1.21
C TRP A 37 -10.56 -3.50 -1.46
N ASP A 38 -9.99 -2.84 -0.46
CA ASP A 38 -9.52 -1.46 -0.54
C ASP A 38 -8.00 -1.47 -0.65
N PHE A 39 -7.49 -0.98 -1.77
CA PHE A 39 -6.05 -0.95 -2.04
C PHE A 39 -5.50 0.45 -1.84
N VAL A 40 -4.39 0.54 -1.13
CA VAL A 40 -3.62 1.79 -1.04
C VAL A 40 -2.92 2.02 -2.39
N ASN A 41 -2.92 3.26 -2.85
CA ASN A 41 -2.16 3.70 -4.01
C ASN A 41 -0.85 4.33 -3.53
N PRO A 42 0.28 3.60 -3.54
CA PRO A 42 1.54 4.14 -3.11
C PRO A 42 2.08 5.18 -4.08
N SER A 43 2.87 6.10 -3.56
CA SER A 43 3.74 6.99 -4.31
C SER A 43 5.20 6.72 -3.98
N VAL A 44 6.11 7.01 -4.89
CA VAL A 44 7.55 7.04 -4.58
C VAL A 44 7.87 8.37 -3.93
N ARG A 45 8.46 8.33 -2.74
CA ARG A 45 8.80 9.52 -1.94
C ARG A 45 10.31 9.67 -1.84
N PHE A 46 10.80 10.88 -2.12
CA PHE A 46 12.22 11.18 -2.08
C PHE A 46 12.51 12.13 -0.93
N VAL A 47 13.39 11.72 -0.04
CA VAL A 47 14.01 12.58 0.96
C VAL A 47 15.39 12.95 0.43
N VAL A 48 15.65 14.22 0.24
CA VAL A 48 16.91 14.71 -0.33
C VAL A 48 17.66 15.51 0.74
N THR A 49 18.86 15.06 1.06
CA THR A 49 19.70 15.68 2.09
C THR A 49 21.04 16.07 1.55
N ASP A 50 21.60 17.14 2.09
CA ASP A 50 22.98 17.53 1.89
C ASP A 50 23.94 16.46 2.45
N ALA A 51 24.92 16.05 1.67
CA ALA A 51 25.84 14.96 2.01
C ALA A 51 26.79 15.31 3.18
N GLU A 52 27.07 16.59 3.39
CA GLU A 52 28.02 17.05 4.42
C GLU A 52 27.31 17.39 5.72
N THR A 53 26.17 18.08 5.63
CA THR A 53 25.44 18.61 6.79
C THR A 53 24.28 17.76 7.23
N GLY A 54 23.71 16.92 6.34
CA GLY A 54 22.49 16.16 6.56
C GLY A 54 21.21 17.03 6.50
N GLU A 55 21.33 18.31 6.11
CA GLU A 55 20.20 19.22 5.99
C GLU A 55 19.22 18.76 4.90
N ASN A 56 17.92 18.95 5.12
CA ASN A 56 16.91 18.65 4.10
C ASN A 56 16.90 19.72 3.02
N LEU A 57 17.36 19.36 1.83
CA LEU A 57 17.45 20.26 0.68
C LEU A 57 16.08 20.58 0.04
N LEU A 58 15.00 19.95 0.51
CA LEU A 58 13.64 20.18 0.03
C LEU A 58 12.84 21.13 0.93
N ASP A 59 13.41 21.62 2.03
CA ASP A 59 12.72 22.58 2.89
C ASP A 59 12.79 23.99 2.27
N PRO A 60 11.65 24.59 1.87
CA PRO A 60 11.64 25.94 1.29
C PRO A 60 12.10 27.04 2.23
N ALA A 61 12.19 26.74 3.54
CA ALA A 61 12.73 27.69 4.53
C ALA A 61 14.25 27.60 4.70
N SER A 62 14.90 26.58 4.12
CA SER A 62 16.34 26.41 4.13
C SER A 62 17.03 27.36 3.15
N GLU A 63 18.21 27.87 3.52
CA GLU A 63 19.06 28.64 2.62
C GLU A 63 19.62 27.77 1.46
N ASN A 64 19.66 26.43 1.67
CA ASN A 64 20.15 25.45 0.71
C ASN A 64 19.02 24.78 -0.08
N PHE A 65 17.81 25.36 -0.06
CA PHE A 65 16.69 24.82 -0.83
C PHE A 65 17.03 24.73 -2.32
N ILE A 66 16.95 23.54 -2.90
CA ILE A 66 17.31 23.29 -4.30
C ILE A 66 16.36 23.93 -5.31
N GLY A 67 15.20 24.45 -4.87
CA GLY A 67 14.23 25.11 -5.74
C GLY A 67 13.28 24.14 -6.47
N GLU A 68 12.14 24.67 -6.88
CA GLU A 68 11.10 23.86 -7.54
C GLU A 68 11.47 23.52 -8.99
N GLU A 69 12.32 24.31 -9.64
CA GLU A 69 12.75 24.08 -11.03
C GLU A 69 13.92 23.10 -11.14
N ALA A 70 14.58 22.80 -10.00
CA ALA A 70 15.79 21.99 -9.95
C ALA A 70 15.55 20.48 -10.15
N VAL A 71 14.30 20.02 -10.09
CA VAL A 71 13.98 18.60 -10.15
C VAL A 71 12.80 18.36 -11.07
N ALA A 72 12.91 17.33 -11.89
CA ALA A 72 11.80 16.82 -12.69
C ALA A 72 11.83 15.30 -12.75
N VAL A 73 10.71 14.69 -13.11
CA VAL A 73 10.61 13.25 -13.38
C VAL A 73 10.25 13.05 -14.83
N SER A 74 10.98 12.18 -15.53
CA SER A 74 10.64 11.69 -16.86
C SER A 74 10.07 10.28 -16.77
N TYR A 75 8.80 10.11 -17.16
CA TYR A 75 8.08 8.83 -17.12
C TYR A 75 7.20 8.67 -18.37
N LYS A 76 7.32 7.53 -19.05
CA LYS A 76 6.56 7.18 -20.26
C LYS A 76 6.59 8.25 -21.35
N GLY A 77 7.71 8.96 -21.47
CA GLY A 77 7.91 10.00 -22.50
C GLY A 77 7.34 11.37 -22.12
N GLU A 78 6.79 11.52 -20.94
CA GLU A 78 6.34 12.79 -20.38
C GLU A 78 7.28 13.27 -19.29
N ARG A 79 7.40 14.59 -19.14
CA ARG A 79 8.23 15.24 -18.13
C ARG A 79 7.37 16.00 -17.12
N TYR A 80 7.55 15.67 -15.85
CA TYR A 80 6.79 16.21 -14.72
C TYR A 80 7.70 17.08 -13.87
N GLY A 81 7.47 18.38 -13.85
CA GLY A 81 8.06 19.31 -12.91
C GLY A 81 7.36 19.27 -11.56
N ILE A 82 7.95 19.94 -10.56
CA ILE A 82 7.33 20.04 -9.23
C ILE A 82 6.05 20.88 -9.31
N VAL A 83 4.99 20.37 -8.73
CA VAL A 83 3.72 21.07 -8.55
C VAL A 83 3.52 21.30 -7.05
N THR A 84 3.40 22.57 -6.67
CA THR A 84 3.07 22.97 -5.30
C THR A 84 1.56 23.10 -5.20
N GLU A 85 0.90 22.01 -4.83
CA GLU A 85 -0.55 22.05 -4.56
C GLU A 85 -0.78 22.25 -3.06
N PRO A 86 -1.80 23.05 -2.66
CA PRO A 86 -2.21 23.08 -1.28
C PRO A 86 -2.67 21.67 -0.88
N SER A 87 -2.20 21.18 0.25
CA SER A 87 -2.62 19.89 0.82
C SER A 87 -4.14 19.86 0.93
N ALA A 88 -4.80 19.14 0.03
CA ALA A 88 -6.23 18.89 0.17
C ALA A 88 -6.44 18.04 1.43
N PRO A 89 -7.42 18.37 2.28
CA PRO A 89 -7.71 17.55 3.44
C PRO A 89 -8.02 16.12 3.00
N ALA A 90 -7.40 15.14 3.66
CA ALA A 90 -7.64 13.73 3.41
C ALA A 90 -9.14 13.44 3.51
N SER A 91 -9.77 13.13 2.40
CA SER A 91 -11.18 12.77 2.31
C SER A 91 -11.26 11.29 1.95
N ARG A 92 -12.21 10.57 2.55
CA ARG A 92 -12.48 9.14 2.23
C ARG A 92 -12.91 8.93 0.77
N PHE A 93 -13.14 10.01 0.04
CA PHE A 93 -13.60 10.01 -1.35
C PHE A 93 -12.56 10.63 -2.30
N ASN A 94 -11.30 10.73 -1.89
CA ASN A 94 -10.27 11.21 -2.80
C ASN A 94 -10.12 10.22 -3.95
N MET A 95 -10.46 10.69 -5.14
CA MET A 95 -10.05 10.00 -6.36
C MET A 95 -8.52 10.02 -6.41
N PRO A 96 -7.88 8.99 -7.02
CA PRO A 96 -6.44 9.02 -7.25
C PRO A 96 -6.04 10.34 -7.89
N ARG A 97 -5.05 11.01 -7.31
CA ARG A 97 -4.56 12.28 -7.87
C ARG A 97 -3.90 12.02 -9.23
N PRO A 98 -3.99 12.95 -10.18
CA PRO A 98 -3.26 12.84 -11.43
C PRO A 98 -1.77 12.61 -11.17
N LEU A 99 -1.13 11.88 -12.08
CA LEU A 99 0.31 11.67 -12.01
C LEU A 99 1.03 13.04 -12.02
N ALA A 100 1.82 13.29 -10.99
CA ALA A 100 2.57 14.54 -10.82
C ALA A 100 3.73 14.33 -9.86
N LEU A 101 4.75 15.19 -9.95
CA LEU A 101 5.79 15.33 -8.94
C LEU A 101 5.36 16.47 -8.00
N ARG A 102 5.25 16.18 -6.70
CA ARG A 102 4.77 17.13 -5.69
C ARG A 102 5.82 17.34 -4.62
N LEU A 103 5.96 18.59 -4.20
CA LEU A 103 6.69 18.93 -2.99
C LEU A 103 5.70 18.99 -1.83
N GLU A 104 5.83 18.06 -0.90
CA GLU A 104 4.85 17.85 0.18
C GLU A 104 5.54 17.84 1.54
N ARG A 105 4.80 18.26 2.54
CA ARG A 105 5.12 18.06 3.95
C ARG A 105 3.92 17.43 4.60
N ASP A 106 4.07 16.19 5.04
CA ASP A 106 2.96 15.46 5.65
C ASP A 106 3.02 15.56 7.18
N PRO A 107 2.10 16.31 7.81
CA PRO A 107 2.03 16.39 9.27
C PRO A 107 1.32 15.19 9.90
N TYR A 108 0.62 14.36 9.13
CA TYR A 108 -0.30 13.35 9.67
C TYR A 108 0.19 11.90 9.53
N TYR A 109 1.03 11.59 8.53
CA TYR A 109 1.57 10.24 8.33
C TYR A 109 2.95 10.04 8.96
N SER A 110 3.25 10.81 9.99
CA SER A 110 4.52 10.79 10.73
C SER A 110 4.78 9.53 11.58
N SER A 111 4.05 8.44 11.35
CA SER A 111 4.45 7.13 11.89
C SER A 111 5.80 6.65 11.34
N LEU A 112 6.21 7.20 10.19
CA LEU A 112 7.56 7.06 9.66
C LEU A 112 8.33 8.33 10.06
N GLU A 113 9.18 8.26 11.08
CA GLU A 113 10.11 9.35 11.47
C GLU A 113 10.84 9.92 10.25
N GLU A 114 10.97 9.12 9.23
CA GLU A 114 11.66 9.35 7.98
C GLU A 114 11.00 10.41 7.08
N LEU A 115 9.72 10.69 7.28
CA LEU A 115 8.92 11.63 6.47
C LEU A 115 8.47 12.86 7.26
N GLN A 116 9.07 13.14 8.42
CA GLN A 116 8.71 14.30 9.24
C GLN A 116 9.06 15.65 8.61
N GLY A 117 9.76 15.66 7.48
CA GLY A 117 10.16 16.85 6.76
C GLY A 117 9.50 17.00 5.39
N TRP A 118 10.01 17.96 4.65
CA TRP A 118 9.69 18.12 3.24
C TRP A 118 10.24 16.95 2.43
N HIS A 119 9.45 16.48 1.48
CA HIS A 119 9.81 15.40 0.56
C HIS A 119 9.15 15.61 -0.80
N LEU A 120 9.73 15.03 -1.83
CA LEU A 120 9.07 14.91 -3.12
C LEU A 120 8.25 13.61 -3.14
N SER A 121 7.09 13.67 -3.76
CA SER A 121 6.19 12.54 -3.96
C SER A 121 5.86 12.42 -5.44
N PHE A 122 6.08 11.25 -6.04
CA PHE A 122 5.74 10.99 -7.44
C PHE A 122 4.77 9.82 -7.57
N GLY A 123 3.69 10.04 -8.29
CA GLY A 123 2.66 9.05 -8.58
C GLY A 123 1.52 9.03 -7.56
N GLU A 124 0.70 8.12 -7.65
CA GLU A 124 -0.29 7.40 -6.87
C GLU A 124 -0.62 6.18 -7.73
N PHE A 125 0.21 5.15 -7.61
CA PHE A 125 0.14 3.98 -8.47
C PHE A 125 -0.85 2.98 -7.90
N SER A 126 -1.89 2.62 -8.66
CA SER A 126 -2.84 1.60 -8.22
C SER A 126 -2.30 0.20 -8.48
N PRO A 127 -2.28 -0.72 -7.51
CA PRO A 127 -1.85 -2.09 -7.76
C PRO A 127 -2.76 -2.83 -8.75
N THR A 128 -3.97 -2.34 -8.97
CA THR A 128 -4.91 -2.90 -9.98
C THR A 128 -4.48 -2.64 -11.41
N ASP A 129 -3.60 -1.66 -11.65
CA ASP A 129 -3.09 -1.33 -12.98
C ASP A 129 -1.95 -2.26 -13.45
N ASN A 130 -1.51 -3.17 -12.57
CA ASN A 130 -0.54 -4.22 -12.88
C ASN A 130 0.77 -3.69 -13.48
N TYR A 131 1.44 -2.81 -12.74
CA TYR A 131 2.75 -2.29 -13.13
C TYR A 131 3.81 -3.38 -13.02
N ARG A 132 4.55 -3.63 -14.10
CA ARG A 132 5.70 -4.54 -14.15
C ARG A 132 6.83 -3.88 -14.90
N ASP A 133 8.04 -4.04 -14.38
CA ASP A 133 9.27 -3.51 -14.99
C ASP A 133 9.15 -2.02 -15.38
N GLN A 134 8.45 -1.25 -14.54
CA GLN A 134 8.28 0.18 -14.80
C GLN A 134 9.54 0.94 -14.42
N ARG A 135 9.82 1.99 -15.18
CA ARG A 135 10.99 2.85 -14.95
C ARG A 135 10.62 4.30 -15.14
N PHE A 136 11.18 5.15 -14.29
CA PHE A 136 11.21 6.58 -14.49
C PHE A 136 12.56 7.13 -14.04
N THR A 137 12.89 8.32 -14.53
CA THR A 137 14.14 9.00 -14.22
C THR A 137 13.84 10.29 -13.49
N VAL A 138 14.49 10.50 -12.35
CA VAL A 138 14.55 11.80 -11.68
C VAL A 138 15.73 12.58 -12.28
N GLU A 139 15.45 13.74 -12.81
CA GLU A 139 16.40 14.66 -13.42
C GLU A 139 16.72 15.77 -12.43
N TRP A 140 18.00 16.03 -12.19
CA TRP A 140 18.47 17.05 -11.26
C TRP A 140 19.07 18.24 -12.02
N GLU A 141 19.05 19.43 -11.40
CA GLU A 141 19.57 20.67 -11.99
C GLU A 141 21.02 20.57 -12.44
N ASP A 142 21.86 19.83 -11.71
CA ASP A 142 23.27 19.63 -12.05
C ASP A 142 23.49 18.70 -13.26
N GLY A 143 22.41 18.24 -13.89
CA GLY A 143 22.41 17.31 -15.01
C GLY A 143 22.60 15.85 -14.62
N SER A 144 22.74 15.53 -13.34
CA SER A 144 22.74 14.15 -12.88
C SER A 144 21.33 13.55 -12.92
N THR A 145 21.24 12.23 -12.90
CA THR A 145 19.96 11.52 -12.94
C THR A 145 19.93 10.40 -11.91
N THR A 146 18.75 10.06 -11.42
CA THR A 146 18.49 8.90 -10.58
C THR A 146 17.46 8.04 -11.28
N GLU A 147 17.78 6.77 -11.57
CA GLU A 147 16.85 5.83 -12.16
C GLU A 147 16.06 5.11 -11.07
N VAL A 148 14.74 5.07 -11.23
CA VAL A 148 13.83 4.32 -10.34
C VAL A 148 13.10 3.27 -11.15
N GLU A 149 13.29 2.01 -10.74
CA GLU A 149 12.54 0.87 -11.27
C GLU A 149 11.52 0.41 -10.22
N PHE A 150 10.31 0.03 -10.66
CA PHE A 150 9.33 -0.50 -9.74
C PHE A 150 8.40 -1.54 -10.36
N ASP A 151 7.96 -2.45 -9.49
CA ASP A 151 6.86 -3.37 -9.74
C ASP A 151 5.74 -3.09 -8.73
N LEU A 152 4.48 -3.14 -9.19
CA LEU A 152 3.31 -3.08 -8.34
C LEU A 152 2.14 -3.80 -9.01
N TYR A 153 1.74 -4.93 -8.46
CA TYR A 153 0.67 -5.74 -9.02
C TYR A 153 0.04 -6.68 -7.99
N ILE A 154 -1.10 -7.26 -8.34
CA ILE A 154 -1.82 -8.19 -7.48
C ILE A 154 -1.68 -9.62 -8.01
N VAL A 155 -1.36 -10.56 -7.11
CA VAL A 155 -1.49 -11.99 -7.33
C VAL A 155 -2.70 -12.48 -6.55
N TRP A 156 -3.66 -13.08 -7.24
CA TRP A 156 -4.86 -13.60 -6.61
C TRP A 156 -4.69 -15.06 -6.20
N HIS A 157 -4.97 -15.37 -4.94
CA HIS A 157 -5.03 -16.73 -4.38
C HIS A 157 -6.48 -17.07 -4.07
N GLY A 158 -7.24 -17.51 -5.09
CA GLY A 158 -8.69 -17.58 -5.01
C GLY A 158 -9.29 -16.18 -4.92
N ASP A 159 -9.98 -15.87 -3.83
CA ASP A 159 -10.58 -14.55 -3.59
C ASP A 159 -9.67 -13.62 -2.75
N GLU A 160 -8.48 -14.07 -2.36
CA GLU A 160 -7.54 -13.30 -1.54
C GLU A 160 -6.48 -12.63 -2.41
N PRO A 161 -6.34 -11.29 -2.37
CA PRO A 161 -5.28 -10.57 -3.07
C PRO A 161 -3.98 -10.57 -2.29
N ASP A 162 -2.88 -10.75 -3.00
CA ASP A 162 -1.53 -10.60 -2.50
C ASP A 162 -0.83 -9.53 -3.33
N VAL A 163 -0.62 -8.34 -2.75
CA VAL A 163 0.01 -7.23 -3.44
C VAL A 163 1.52 -7.44 -3.47
N LYS A 164 2.07 -7.49 -4.66
CA LYS A 164 3.50 -7.55 -4.92
C LYS A 164 4.03 -6.18 -5.26
N SER A 165 5.06 -5.75 -4.56
CA SER A 165 5.72 -4.47 -4.80
C SER A 165 7.22 -4.58 -4.64
N LEU A 166 7.95 -3.80 -5.42
CA LEU A 166 9.40 -3.71 -5.37
C LEU A 166 9.81 -2.34 -5.90
N VAL A 167 10.78 -1.71 -5.27
CA VAL A 167 11.44 -0.50 -5.78
C VAL A 167 12.94 -0.70 -5.77
N ARG A 168 13.58 -0.34 -6.88
CA ARG A 168 15.04 -0.22 -6.99
C ARG A 168 15.39 1.21 -7.40
N VAL A 169 16.49 1.69 -6.89
CA VAL A 169 17.06 2.99 -7.23
C VAL A 169 18.50 2.79 -7.66
N ASP A 170 18.81 3.21 -8.86
CA ASP A 170 20.12 3.00 -9.50
C ASP A 170 20.59 1.53 -9.39
N GLY A 171 19.63 0.60 -9.55
CA GLY A 171 19.86 -0.85 -9.45
C GLY A 171 19.94 -1.42 -8.03
N VAL A 172 19.86 -0.58 -6.99
CA VAL A 172 19.87 -1.01 -5.58
C VAL A 172 18.44 -1.25 -5.11
N ASP A 173 18.19 -2.40 -4.48
CA ASP A 173 16.88 -2.76 -3.94
C ASP A 173 16.57 -1.96 -2.67
N HIS A 174 15.44 -1.26 -2.67
CA HIS A 174 14.89 -0.50 -1.53
C HIS A 174 13.71 -1.19 -0.87
N GLY A 175 13.42 -2.44 -1.27
CA GLY A 175 12.43 -3.29 -0.62
C GLY A 175 11.00 -3.16 -1.15
N SER A 176 10.06 -3.76 -0.42
CA SER A 176 8.67 -3.94 -0.81
C SER A 176 7.69 -3.20 0.12
N GLY A 177 7.98 -1.97 0.46
CA GLY A 177 7.19 -1.18 1.42
C GLY A 177 5.83 -0.70 0.90
N TYR A 178 4.97 -1.62 0.41
CA TYR A 178 3.66 -1.27 -0.16
C TYR A 178 2.78 -0.44 0.79
N ASP A 179 2.64 -0.87 2.04
CA ASP A 179 1.72 -0.25 3.01
C ASP A 179 2.12 1.16 3.44
N ASN A 180 3.42 1.47 3.36
CA ASN A 180 3.99 2.75 3.81
C ASN A 180 4.43 3.66 2.65
N GLY A 181 4.22 3.23 1.41
CA GLY A 181 4.83 3.84 0.24
C GLY A 181 6.33 3.55 0.17
N TRP A 182 6.95 3.97 -0.92
CA TRP A 182 8.37 3.75 -1.14
C TRP A 182 9.15 5.01 -0.79
N VAL A 183 9.99 4.94 0.23
CA VAL A 183 10.83 6.06 0.66
C VAL A 183 12.24 5.84 0.16
N VAL A 184 12.70 6.75 -0.67
CA VAL A 184 14.04 6.78 -1.26
C VAL A 184 14.82 7.93 -0.63
N ARG A 185 16.02 7.63 -0.10
CA ARG A 185 16.92 8.65 0.43
C ARG A 185 18.01 8.94 -0.59
N ILE A 186 18.21 10.22 -0.88
CA ILE A 186 19.23 10.71 -1.79
C ILE A 186 20.08 11.71 -1.01
N SER A 187 21.37 11.46 -0.98
CA SER A 187 22.36 12.35 -0.37
C SER A 187 23.15 13.04 -1.49
N ARG A 188 23.21 14.37 -1.48
CA ARG A 188 23.81 15.17 -2.55
C ARG A 188 24.77 16.19 -1.99
#